data_f70a2c35cd348a49b518d0e4673996e8
#
_entry.id   f70a2c35cd348a49b518d0e4673996e8
#
_cell.length_a   1.000
_cell.length_b   1.000
_cell.length_c   1.000
_cell.angle_alpha   90.00
_cell.angle_beta   90.00
_cell.angle_gamma   90.00
#
_symmetry.space_group_name_H-M   'P 1'
#
loop_
_entity.id
_entity.type
_entity.pdbx_description
1 polymer ?
#
loop_
_entity_poly.entity_id
_entity_poly.type
_entity_poly.pdbx_seq_one_letter_code
_entity_poly.pdbx_strand_id
1 'polypeptide(L)'
;MHLFVTTTRLCFSVSLLLFAPGLHAQQSYVDGRPAAKHRMACRDEGIVLRYGDGPDSCDTYGAREAVVNKEGDRYYLFYDGAGKDGWIACLAESQDLRNWTKRGLMLELGKPGSNDAKSASSPWVIKEKDTWHMFYVGTPNTTPPPNRIPAFPYLTMKAQSRSLAGPWKKQYEVVALPPKENSYYTVTSSPGFIVRQGNEYLQFFSGATQEGKITKRTLGIARTKDLNASWKIDENPIFPLDEQIENSSVFFDAKTKTWYLFTNHIGINQKREEYTDAIWVYWTKDINHWRAADKAIVLDAKNSSWAKGAIGMPTVIQVGNRLALLYDAVEGSSTSHMRRNIGLAWMELPLQIVE
;
A
#
# COMPACT_ATOMS: atom_id res chain seq x y z
N MET A 1 33.67 65.74 61.82
CA MET A 1 32.56 64.79 61.89
C MET A 1 31.89 64.69 60.51
N HIS A 2 32.41 63.85 59.65
CA HIS A 2 31.96 63.71 58.26
C HIS A 2 31.13 62.43 58.14
N LEU A 3 29.84 62.57 57.79
CA LEU A 3 28.94 61.48 57.44
C LEU A 3 29.23 61.08 55.99
N PHE A 4 29.55 59.79 55.80
CA PHE A 4 29.54 59.15 54.49
C PHE A 4 28.17 58.51 54.24
N VAL A 5 27.48 58.97 53.23
CA VAL A 5 26.25 58.33 52.72
C VAL A 5 26.61 57.35 51.59
N THR A 6 26.43 56.06 51.82
CA THR A 6 26.62 55.00 50.81
C THR A 6 25.31 54.76 50.11
N THR A 7 25.25 55.11 48.81
CA THR A 7 24.09 54.75 47.92
C THR A 7 24.28 53.36 47.30
N THR A 8 23.46 52.43 47.72
CA THR A 8 23.41 51.10 47.11
C THR A 8 22.53 51.14 45.87
N ARG A 9 23.11 50.88 44.66
CA ARG A 9 22.37 50.71 43.43
C ARG A 9 21.95 49.24 43.31
N LEU A 10 20.64 48.99 43.35
CA LEU A 10 20.04 47.70 42.98
C LEU A 10 20.01 47.55 41.44
N CYS A 11 20.79 46.60 40.91
CA CYS A 11 20.66 46.17 39.53
C CYS A 11 19.55 45.13 39.42
N PHE A 12 18.44 45.48 38.80
CA PHE A 12 17.42 44.50 38.39
C PHE A 12 17.87 43.84 37.07
N SER A 13 18.28 42.59 37.15
CA SER A 13 18.50 41.76 35.96
C SER A 13 17.15 41.20 35.50
N VAL A 14 16.63 41.67 34.36
CA VAL A 14 15.47 41.11 33.69
C VAL A 14 15.96 39.91 32.87
N SER A 15 15.73 38.70 33.37
CA SER A 15 15.93 37.46 32.61
C SER A 15 14.82 37.31 31.57
N LEU A 16 15.15 37.58 30.31
CA LEU A 16 14.28 37.21 29.18
C LEU A 16 14.25 35.68 29.05
N LEU A 17 13.18 35.03 29.49
CA LEU A 17 12.87 33.65 29.17
C LEU A 17 12.48 33.60 27.69
N LEU A 18 13.43 33.22 26.85
CA LEU A 18 13.17 32.81 25.48
C LEU A 18 12.42 31.47 25.54
N PHE A 19 11.11 31.51 25.35
CA PHE A 19 10.33 30.31 25.04
C PHE A 19 10.80 29.82 23.68
N ALA A 20 11.63 28.78 23.65
CA ALA A 20 11.85 27.99 22.47
C ALA A 20 10.50 27.42 22.05
N PRO A 21 10.07 27.52 20.77
CA PRO A 21 8.88 26.83 20.32
C PRO A 21 9.09 25.33 20.57
N GLY A 22 8.26 24.76 21.44
CA GLY A 22 8.31 23.34 21.77
C GLY A 22 8.23 22.54 20.47
N LEU A 23 9.28 21.79 20.16
CA LEU A 23 9.22 20.68 19.22
C LEU A 23 8.11 19.75 19.74
N HIS A 24 6.92 19.85 19.16
CA HIS A 24 5.87 18.89 19.43
C HIS A 24 6.40 17.57 18.92
N ALA A 25 6.84 16.71 19.83
CA ALA A 25 7.23 15.35 19.50
C ALA A 25 6.06 14.73 18.71
N GLN A 26 6.34 14.28 17.50
CA GLN A 26 5.35 13.59 16.68
C GLN A 26 4.84 12.40 17.49
N GLN A 27 3.54 12.36 17.76
CA GLN A 27 2.93 11.27 18.51
C GLN A 27 3.18 9.95 17.75
N SER A 28 3.71 8.94 18.42
CA SER A 28 3.99 7.63 17.82
C SER A 28 2.98 6.59 18.30
N TYR A 29 2.82 5.52 17.53
CA TYR A 29 2.09 4.33 17.95
C TYR A 29 2.86 3.56 19.03
N VAL A 30 2.15 2.66 19.75
CA VAL A 30 2.75 1.81 20.78
C VAL A 30 3.90 0.95 20.25
N ASP A 31 3.84 0.59 18.97
CA ASP A 31 4.88 -0.16 18.26
C ASP A 31 6.01 0.72 17.66
N GLY A 32 5.99 2.01 17.93
CA GLY A 32 7.01 2.97 17.51
C GLY A 32 6.81 3.58 16.12
N ARG A 33 5.79 3.18 15.36
CA ARG A 33 5.48 3.81 14.06
C ARG A 33 5.09 5.27 14.26
N PRO A 34 5.58 6.20 13.42
CA PRO A 34 5.19 7.62 13.50
C PRO A 34 3.70 7.81 13.15
N ALA A 35 2.95 8.52 14.01
CA ALA A 35 1.55 8.84 13.77
C ALA A 35 1.39 10.02 12.79
N ALA A 36 0.22 10.13 12.13
CA ALA A 36 -0.18 11.31 11.39
C ALA A 36 -0.86 12.32 12.31
N LYS A 37 -0.64 13.60 12.03
CA LYS A 37 -1.33 14.72 12.70
C LYS A 37 -2.69 15.02 12.07
N HIS A 38 -2.87 14.64 10.83
CA HIS A 38 -4.01 15.01 9.99
C HIS A 38 -4.83 13.79 9.59
N ARG A 39 -6.07 14.06 9.21
CA ARG A 39 -6.94 13.10 8.57
C ARG A 39 -7.35 13.61 7.20
N MET A 40 -7.68 12.70 6.29
CA MET A 40 -8.31 13.03 5.02
C MET A 40 -9.81 12.77 5.10
N ALA A 41 -10.62 13.68 4.56
CA ALA A 41 -12.06 13.49 4.51
C ALA A 41 -12.39 12.27 3.62
N CYS A 42 -12.94 11.22 4.23
CA CYS A 42 -13.29 9.97 3.58
C CYS A 42 -14.58 9.40 4.18
N ARG A 43 -15.48 8.94 3.33
CA ARG A 43 -16.76 8.33 3.72
C ARG A 43 -16.76 6.85 3.31
N ASP A 44 -16.80 5.97 4.28
CA ASP A 44 -16.94 4.53 4.08
C ASP A 44 -18.37 4.16 3.64
N GLU A 45 -18.49 3.27 2.65
CA GLU A 45 -19.77 2.71 2.19
C GLU A 45 -19.96 1.24 2.60
N GLY A 46 -18.95 0.63 3.18
CA GLY A 46 -19.03 -0.75 3.63
C GLY A 46 -18.50 -1.77 2.63
N ILE A 47 -18.88 -3.02 2.82
CA ILE A 47 -18.41 -4.17 2.03
C ILE A 47 -19.09 -4.19 0.66
N VAL A 48 -18.28 -4.30 -0.40
CA VAL A 48 -18.76 -4.43 -1.79
C VAL A 48 -18.44 -5.78 -2.41
N LEU A 49 -17.45 -6.51 -1.89
CA LEU A 49 -17.16 -7.89 -2.30
C LEU A 49 -16.84 -8.75 -1.09
N ARG A 50 -17.65 -9.78 -0.86
CA ARG A 50 -17.43 -10.78 0.19
C ARG A 50 -16.59 -11.93 -0.33
N TYR A 51 -15.74 -12.52 0.52
CA TYR A 51 -15.04 -13.75 0.20
C TYR A 51 -16.00 -14.97 0.29
N GLY A 52 -15.58 -16.11 -0.23
CA GLY A 52 -16.15 -17.44 0.04
C GLY A 52 -16.99 -18.05 -1.08
N ASP A 53 -17.43 -17.26 -2.05
CA ASP A 53 -18.30 -17.69 -3.16
C ASP A 53 -17.66 -17.53 -4.56
N GLY A 54 -16.34 -17.32 -4.60
CA GLY A 54 -15.61 -17.23 -5.87
C GLY A 54 -15.62 -18.55 -6.65
N PRO A 55 -15.71 -18.50 -8.00
CA PRO A 55 -15.59 -19.68 -8.85
C PRO A 55 -14.34 -20.49 -8.49
N ASP A 56 -14.42 -21.81 -8.62
CA ASP A 56 -13.32 -22.74 -8.33
C ASP A 56 -12.79 -22.66 -6.90
N SER A 57 -13.60 -22.12 -5.97
CA SER A 57 -13.20 -21.91 -4.56
C SER A 57 -11.96 -21.02 -4.41
N CYS A 58 -11.78 -20.07 -5.32
CA CYS A 58 -10.55 -19.25 -5.39
C CYS A 58 -10.37 -18.33 -4.19
N ASP A 59 -11.44 -17.95 -3.47
CA ASP A 59 -11.40 -17.04 -2.32
C ASP A 59 -12.07 -17.60 -1.06
N THR A 60 -12.08 -18.92 -0.90
CA THR A 60 -12.74 -19.62 0.21
C THR A 60 -12.41 -19.08 1.58
N TYR A 61 -11.18 -18.62 1.80
CA TYR A 61 -10.67 -18.18 3.10
C TYR A 61 -10.41 -16.67 3.20
N GLY A 62 -10.61 -15.91 2.11
CA GLY A 62 -10.42 -14.44 2.12
C GLY A 62 -10.28 -13.85 0.74
N ALA A 63 -10.63 -12.56 0.62
CA ALA A 63 -10.39 -11.72 -0.55
C ALA A 63 -9.60 -10.48 -0.09
N ARG A 64 -8.39 -10.24 -0.66
CA ARG A 64 -7.45 -9.20 -0.24
C ARG A 64 -6.85 -8.46 -1.43
N GLU A 65 -6.10 -7.41 -1.09
CA GLU A 65 -5.19 -6.69 -2.00
C GLU A 65 -5.87 -6.30 -3.32
N ALA A 66 -6.98 -5.59 -3.19
CA ALA A 66 -7.78 -5.15 -4.32
C ALA A 66 -7.01 -4.17 -5.20
N VAL A 67 -6.94 -4.42 -6.51
CA VAL A 67 -6.37 -3.51 -7.51
C VAL A 67 -7.41 -3.27 -8.59
N VAL A 68 -7.97 -2.05 -8.61
CA VAL A 68 -9.04 -1.68 -9.54
C VAL A 68 -8.47 -1.03 -10.80
N ASN A 69 -9.01 -1.43 -11.94
CA ASN A 69 -8.72 -0.84 -13.26
C ASN A 69 -10.01 -0.60 -14.01
N LYS A 70 -9.99 0.32 -14.99
CA LYS A 70 -11.12 0.60 -15.86
C LYS A 70 -10.73 0.44 -17.32
N GLU A 71 -11.57 -0.27 -18.08
CA GLU A 71 -11.49 -0.32 -19.54
C GLU A 71 -12.90 -0.16 -20.14
N GLY A 72 -13.06 0.87 -20.96
CA GLY A 72 -14.38 1.26 -21.46
C GLY A 72 -15.30 1.73 -20.33
N ASP A 73 -16.47 1.12 -20.26
CA ASP A 73 -17.52 1.36 -19.24
C ASP A 73 -17.44 0.41 -18.05
N ARG A 74 -16.47 -0.52 -18.03
CA ARG A 74 -16.36 -1.59 -17.05
C ARG A 74 -15.16 -1.42 -16.14
N TYR A 75 -15.35 -1.73 -14.85
CA TYR A 75 -14.30 -1.86 -13.84
C TYR A 75 -13.89 -3.31 -13.69
N TYR A 76 -12.60 -3.53 -13.55
CA TYR A 76 -11.96 -4.82 -13.32
C TYR A 76 -11.23 -4.75 -11.99
N LEU A 77 -11.62 -5.60 -11.06
CA LEU A 77 -11.01 -5.72 -9.74
C LEU A 77 -10.19 -7.00 -9.68
N PHE A 78 -8.88 -6.86 -9.73
CA PHE A 78 -7.99 -7.94 -9.34
C PHE A 78 -7.91 -7.99 -7.82
N TYR A 79 -7.92 -9.18 -7.25
CA TYR A 79 -7.78 -9.36 -5.81
C TYR A 79 -7.10 -10.69 -5.50
N ASP A 80 -6.49 -10.79 -4.32
CA ASP A 80 -5.94 -12.04 -3.85
C ASP A 80 -7.03 -12.90 -3.26
N GLY A 81 -7.30 -14.01 -3.92
CA GLY A 81 -8.16 -15.05 -3.38
C GLY A 81 -7.33 -16.01 -2.53
N ALA A 82 -7.65 -16.12 -1.24
CA ALA A 82 -7.11 -17.14 -0.37
C ALA A 82 -7.90 -18.44 -0.60
N GLY A 83 -7.46 -19.24 -1.56
CA GLY A 83 -8.06 -20.52 -1.93
C GLY A 83 -7.42 -21.71 -1.20
N LYS A 84 -7.97 -22.90 -1.47
CA LYS A 84 -7.50 -24.16 -0.83
C LYS A 84 -6.07 -24.57 -1.22
N ASP A 85 -5.60 -24.16 -2.40
CA ASP A 85 -4.30 -24.55 -2.93
C ASP A 85 -3.22 -23.47 -2.72
N GLY A 86 -3.61 -22.25 -2.38
CA GLY A 86 -2.73 -21.11 -2.16
C GLY A 86 -3.43 -19.77 -2.38
N TRP A 87 -2.69 -18.70 -2.33
CA TRP A 87 -3.17 -17.36 -2.60
C TRP A 87 -2.86 -17.00 -4.06
N ILE A 88 -3.91 -16.66 -4.80
CA ILE A 88 -3.87 -16.54 -6.25
C ILE A 88 -4.63 -15.29 -6.69
N ALA A 89 -4.16 -14.64 -7.76
CA ALA A 89 -4.85 -13.51 -8.37
C ALA A 89 -6.20 -13.95 -8.95
N CYS A 90 -7.27 -13.36 -8.44
CA CYS A 90 -8.65 -13.53 -8.90
C CYS A 90 -9.16 -12.24 -9.56
N LEU A 91 -10.24 -12.34 -10.31
CA LEU A 91 -10.90 -11.21 -10.97
C LEU A 91 -12.37 -11.11 -10.60
N ALA A 92 -12.84 -9.88 -10.43
CA ALA A 92 -14.26 -9.52 -10.46
C ALA A 92 -14.50 -8.34 -11.40
N GLU A 93 -15.69 -8.24 -11.97
CA GLU A 93 -16.10 -7.15 -12.87
C GLU A 93 -17.31 -6.41 -12.33
N SER A 94 -17.36 -5.09 -12.58
CA SER A 94 -18.46 -4.21 -12.18
C SER A 94 -18.67 -3.09 -13.18
N GLN A 95 -19.85 -2.48 -13.19
CA GLN A 95 -20.14 -1.23 -13.89
C GLN A 95 -20.24 -0.01 -12.95
N ASP A 96 -20.31 -0.25 -11.63
CA ASP A 96 -20.64 0.78 -10.65
C ASP A 96 -19.74 0.79 -9.38
N LEU A 97 -18.73 -0.09 -9.31
CA LEU A 97 -17.84 -0.33 -8.17
C LEU A 97 -18.54 -0.91 -6.92
N ARG A 98 -19.84 -1.16 -6.97
CA ARG A 98 -20.63 -1.69 -5.84
C ARG A 98 -21.04 -3.12 -6.04
N ASN A 99 -21.51 -3.42 -7.25
CA ASN A 99 -22.01 -4.74 -7.61
C ASN A 99 -20.96 -5.46 -8.44
N TRP A 100 -20.32 -6.48 -7.85
CA TRP A 100 -19.23 -7.22 -8.47
C TRP A 100 -19.65 -8.62 -8.86
N THR A 101 -19.29 -9.01 -10.07
CA THR A 101 -19.42 -10.39 -10.56
C THR A 101 -18.04 -11.03 -10.57
N LYS A 102 -17.82 -12.03 -9.71
CA LYS A 102 -16.57 -12.78 -9.64
C LYS A 102 -16.38 -13.65 -10.87
N ARG A 103 -15.16 -13.67 -11.41
CA ARG A 103 -14.76 -14.42 -12.62
C ARG A 103 -13.82 -15.59 -12.32
N GLY A 104 -13.32 -15.69 -11.07
CA GLY A 104 -12.40 -16.74 -10.67
C GLY A 104 -10.94 -16.39 -10.91
N LEU A 105 -10.14 -17.42 -11.12
CA LEU A 105 -8.68 -17.32 -11.21
C LEU A 105 -8.21 -16.62 -12.48
N MET A 106 -7.21 -15.74 -12.32
CA MET A 106 -6.50 -15.08 -13.43
C MET A 106 -5.11 -15.65 -13.66
N LEU A 107 -4.48 -16.14 -12.60
CA LEU A 107 -3.17 -16.78 -12.66
C LEU A 107 -3.28 -18.14 -11.95
N GLU A 108 -2.66 -19.15 -12.52
CA GLU A 108 -2.44 -20.42 -11.82
C GLU A 108 -1.16 -20.35 -10.98
N LEU A 109 -1.00 -21.23 -9.99
CA LEU A 109 0.28 -21.43 -9.34
C LEU A 109 1.34 -21.88 -10.35
N GLY A 110 2.59 -21.52 -10.11
CA GLY A 110 3.70 -21.99 -10.92
C GLY A 110 4.00 -23.48 -10.68
N LYS A 111 4.84 -24.03 -11.55
CA LYS A 111 5.30 -25.42 -11.40
C LYS A 111 6.13 -25.57 -10.11
N PRO A 112 6.19 -26.75 -9.50
CA PRO A 112 7.09 -27.01 -8.38
C PRO A 112 8.52 -26.56 -8.69
N GLY A 113 9.10 -25.75 -7.79
CA GLY A 113 10.43 -25.15 -7.95
C GLY A 113 10.45 -23.79 -8.61
N SER A 114 9.35 -23.28 -9.15
CA SER A 114 9.27 -21.88 -9.61
C SER A 114 9.06 -20.90 -8.45
N ASN A 115 9.38 -19.63 -8.67
CA ASN A 115 9.26 -18.58 -7.67
C ASN A 115 7.81 -18.26 -7.29
N ASP A 116 6.84 -18.71 -8.05
CA ASP A 116 5.40 -18.53 -7.80
C ASP A 116 4.68 -19.88 -7.57
N ALA A 117 5.42 -20.91 -7.16
CA ALA A 117 4.87 -22.24 -6.93
C ALA A 117 3.90 -22.33 -5.75
N LYS A 118 3.92 -21.37 -4.81
CA LYS A 118 3.07 -21.37 -3.61
C LYS A 118 2.12 -20.18 -3.54
N SER A 119 2.41 -19.07 -4.25
CA SER A 119 1.50 -17.95 -4.44
C SER A 119 1.79 -17.25 -5.75
N ALA A 120 0.73 -16.81 -6.44
CA ALA A 120 0.76 -15.97 -7.63
C ALA A 120 -0.34 -14.89 -7.47
N SER A 121 -0.04 -13.83 -6.73
CA SER A 121 -1.00 -12.90 -6.14
C SER A 121 -0.61 -11.43 -6.31
N SER A 122 -1.36 -10.51 -5.73
CA SER A 122 -1.11 -9.05 -5.70
C SER A 122 -0.76 -8.45 -7.06
N PRO A 123 -1.60 -8.61 -8.08
CA PRO A 123 -1.31 -8.20 -9.45
C PRO A 123 -1.50 -6.70 -9.64
N TRP A 124 -0.51 -6.03 -10.21
CA TRP A 124 -0.59 -4.66 -10.71
C TRP A 124 -0.51 -4.65 -12.23
N VAL A 125 -1.41 -3.93 -12.89
CA VAL A 125 -1.50 -3.95 -14.34
C VAL A 125 -1.35 -2.57 -14.96
N ILE A 126 -0.74 -2.51 -16.14
CA ILE A 126 -0.62 -1.30 -16.95
C ILE A 126 -0.79 -1.66 -18.42
N LYS A 127 -1.45 -0.78 -19.17
CA LYS A 127 -1.60 -0.93 -20.62
C LYS A 127 -0.50 -0.18 -21.36
N GLU A 128 0.17 -0.88 -22.27
CA GLU A 128 1.03 -0.28 -23.28
C GLU A 128 0.54 -0.70 -24.65
N LYS A 129 0.09 0.30 -25.47
CA LYS A 129 -0.55 0.03 -26.77
C LYS A 129 -1.71 -0.96 -26.64
N ASP A 130 -1.63 -2.12 -27.30
CA ASP A 130 -2.66 -3.17 -27.28
C ASP A 130 -2.35 -4.31 -26.30
N THR A 131 -1.37 -4.13 -25.42
CA THR A 131 -0.92 -5.16 -24.50
C THR A 131 -1.09 -4.69 -23.05
N TRP A 132 -1.70 -5.51 -22.23
CA TRP A 132 -1.70 -5.38 -20.79
C TRP A 132 -0.51 -6.14 -20.20
N HIS A 133 0.24 -5.45 -19.37
CA HIS A 133 1.36 -5.98 -18.60
C HIS A 133 0.93 -6.11 -17.14
N MET A 134 1.08 -7.28 -16.59
CA MET A 134 0.82 -7.57 -15.17
C MET A 134 2.14 -7.85 -14.47
N PHE A 135 2.36 -7.18 -13.35
CA PHE A 135 3.42 -7.49 -12.39
C PHE A 135 2.75 -8.01 -11.13
N TYR A 136 3.12 -9.21 -10.69
CA TYR A 136 2.46 -9.90 -9.59
C TYR A 136 3.47 -10.47 -8.60
N VAL A 137 3.02 -10.71 -7.36
CA VAL A 137 3.85 -11.36 -6.34
C VAL A 137 3.89 -12.84 -6.59
N GLY A 138 5.12 -13.37 -6.72
CA GLY A 138 5.40 -14.79 -6.63
C GLY A 138 6.14 -15.12 -5.34
N THR A 139 5.81 -16.23 -4.68
CA THR A 139 6.60 -16.77 -3.60
C THR A 139 6.65 -18.30 -3.64
N PRO A 140 7.83 -18.89 -3.39
CA PRO A 140 7.98 -20.34 -3.26
C PRO A 140 7.61 -20.85 -1.85
N ASN A 141 7.28 -19.97 -0.92
CA ASN A 141 7.06 -20.28 0.49
C ASN A 141 5.67 -19.83 0.97
N THR A 142 5.07 -20.64 1.86
CA THR A 142 3.83 -20.30 2.56
C THR A 142 3.85 -20.85 3.98
N THR A 143 2.96 -20.32 4.83
CA THR A 143 2.62 -20.99 6.08
C THR A 143 1.94 -22.34 5.79
N PRO A 144 1.90 -23.26 6.78
CA PRO A 144 1.19 -24.54 6.63
C PRO A 144 -0.29 -24.37 6.29
N PRO A 145 -0.92 -25.41 5.67
CA PRO A 145 -2.37 -25.46 5.51
C PRO A 145 -3.10 -25.33 6.86
N PRO A 146 -4.36 -24.85 6.86
CA PRO A 146 -5.15 -24.44 5.72
C PRO A 146 -4.85 -23.06 5.18
N ASN A 147 -4.23 -22.17 5.96
CA ASN A 147 -4.11 -20.75 5.68
C ASN A 147 -3.20 -20.43 4.48
N ARG A 148 -2.09 -21.15 4.33
CA ARG A 148 -1.12 -20.97 3.24
C ARG A 148 -0.78 -19.51 2.96
N ILE A 149 -0.66 -18.69 4.04
CA ILE A 149 -0.28 -17.28 3.90
C ILE A 149 1.09 -17.21 3.22
N PRO A 150 1.24 -16.41 2.15
CA PRO A 150 2.53 -16.20 1.49
C PRO A 150 3.63 -15.81 2.47
N ALA A 151 4.84 -16.33 2.28
CA ALA A 151 5.98 -16.06 3.12
C ALA A 151 7.22 -15.70 2.28
N PHE A 152 8.13 -14.93 2.84
CA PHE A 152 9.32 -14.45 2.14
C PHE A 152 10.15 -15.57 1.46
N PRO A 153 10.82 -15.22 0.34
CA PRO A 153 10.85 -13.93 -0.33
C PRO A 153 9.61 -13.67 -1.16
N TYR A 154 9.20 -12.38 -1.26
CA TYR A 154 8.21 -11.93 -2.25
C TYR A 154 8.95 -11.37 -3.45
N LEU A 155 8.69 -11.92 -4.62
CA LEU A 155 9.37 -11.58 -5.85
C LEU A 155 8.38 -11.02 -6.88
N THR A 156 8.81 -10.01 -7.62
CA THR A 156 8.01 -9.48 -8.74
C THR A 156 8.14 -10.37 -9.95
N MET A 157 7.04 -11.02 -10.28
CA MET A 157 6.86 -11.85 -11.48
C MET A 157 6.10 -11.06 -12.55
N LYS A 158 6.09 -11.56 -13.79
CA LYS A 158 5.45 -10.89 -14.92
C LYS A 158 4.52 -11.80 -15.72
N ALA A 159 3.40 -11.21 -16.22
CA ALA A 159 2.52 -11.81 -17.20
C ALA A 159 2.03 -10.75 -18.21
N GLN A 160 1.51 -11.20 -19.36
CA GLN A 160 0.94 -10.35 -20.41
C GLN A 160 -0.40 -10.90 -20.90
N SER A 161 -1.28 -9.98 -21.36
CA SER A 161 -2.54 -10.31 -22.03
C SER A 161 -2.93 -9.23 -23.03
N ARG A 162 -3.85 -9.55 -23.94
CA ARG A 162 -4.54 -8.58 -24.80
C ARG A 162 -5.79 -7.99 -24.14
N SER A 163 -6.26 -8.57 -23.06
CA SER A 163 -7.46 -8.18 -22.31
C SER A 163 -7.22 -8.24 -20.82
N LEU A 164 -7.84 -7.33 -20.04
CA LEU A 164 -7.85 -7.40 -18.57
C LEU A 164 -8.46 -8.71 -18.05
N ALA A 165 -9.44 -9.26 -18.77
CA ALA A 165 -10.04 -10.54 -18.42
C ALA A 165 -9.16 -11.75 -18.77
N GLY A 166 -7.99 -11.55 -19.34
CA GLY A 166 -7.09 -12.62 -19.76
C GLY A 166 -7.41 -13.19 -21.14
N PRO A 167 -6.87 -14.36 -21.51
CA PRO A 167 -5.94 -15.15 -20.68
C PRO A 167 -4.59 -14.48 -20.50
N TRP A 168 -3.98 -14.64 -19.34
CA TRP A 168 -2.69 -14.10 -18.98
C TRP A 168 -1.58 -15.13 -19.24
N LYS A 169 -0.54 -14.71 -19.98
CA LYS A 169 0.64 -15.54 -20.25
C LYS A 169 1.80 -15.10 -19.37
N LYS A 170 2.24 -15.97 -18.46
CA LYS A 170 3.41 -15.75 -17.61
C LYS A 170 4.70 -15.64 -18.42
N GLN A 171 5.60 -14.75 -17.99
CA GLN A 171 6.89 -14.46 -18.63
C GLN A 171 8.00 -14.64 -17.60
N TYR A 172 8.41 -15.88 -17.38
CA TYR A 172 9.43 -16.23 -16.38
C TYR A 172 10.83 -15.71 -16.72
N GLU A 173 11.08 -15.39 -17.97
CA GLU A 173 12.32 -14.81 -18.47
C GLU A 173 12.52 -13.34 -18.09
N VAL A 174 11.45 -12.66 -17.66
CA VAL A 174 11.50 -11.24 -17.29
C VAL A 174 11.62 -11.10 -15.79
N VAL A 175 12.79 -10.72 -15.31
CA VAL A 175 13.05 -10.36 -13.91
C VAL A 175 12.97 -8.84 -13.77
N ALA A 176 11.76 -8.33 -13.49
CA ALA A 176 11.49 -6.90 -13.45
C ALA A 176 12.24 -6.20 -12.30
N LEU A 177 12.10 -6.70 -11.08
CA LEU A 177 12.74 -6.15 -9.88
C LEU A 177 13.71 -7.18 -9.30
N PRO A 178 14.97 -7.23 -9.77
CA PRO A 178 15.94 -8.20 -9.28
C PRO A 178 16.29 -7.95 -7.82
N PRO A 179 16.34 -8.99 -6.96
CA PRO A 179 16.81 -8.87 -5.58
C PRO A 179 18.25 -8.35 -5.55
N LYS A 180 18.58 -7.56 -4.51
CA LYS A 180 19.94 -7.04 -4.30
C LYS A 180 20.33 -7.18 -2.84
N GLU A 181 21.47 -7.80 -2.57
CA GLU A 181 22.04 -7.87 -1.23
C GLU A 181 22.38 -6.47 -0.68
N ASN A 182 22.31 -6.30 0.62
CA ASN A 182 22.61 -5.03 1.32
C ASN A 182 21.78 -3.85 0.81
N SER A 183 20.52 -4.08 0.46
CA SER A 183 19.58 -3.06 0.05
C SER A 183 18.35 -3.03 0.98
N TYR A 184 17.50 -2.00 0.85
CA TYR A 184 16.24 -1.91 1.60
C TYR A 184 15.16 -2.90 1.11
N TYR A 185 15.47 -3.73 0.10
CA TYR A 185 14.55 -4.71 -0.50
C TYR A 185 15.16 -6.12 -0.62
N THR A 186 16.03 -6.50 0.32
CA THR A 186 16.73 -7.80 0.32
C THR A 186 15.80 -9.01 0.42
N VAL A 187 14.66 -8.90 1.11
CA VAL A 187 13.71 -10.01 1.33
C VAL A 187 12.39 -9.84 0.59
N THR A 188 12.10 -8.63 0.10
CA THR A 188 10.90 -8.33 -0.67
C THR A 188 11.18 -7.25 -1.68
N SER A 189 10.80 -7.51 -2.93
CA SER A 189 10.63 -6.55 -4.02
C SER A 189 9.28 -6.81 -4.68
N SER A 190 8.19 -6.52 -3.94
CA SER A 190 6.81 -6.75 -4.41
C SER A 190 6.37 -5.64 -5.35
N PRO A 191 5.63 -5.94 -6.43
CA PRO A 191 5.15 -4.91 -7.34
C PRO A 191 4.20 -3.93 -6.65
N GLY A 192 4.08 -2.75 -7.23
CA GLY A 192 3.15 -1.72 -6.77
C GLY A 192 2.64 -0.89 -7.94
N PHE A 193 2.03 0.25 -7.65
CA PHE A 193 1.42 1.11 -8.65
C PHE A 193 2.43 1.61 -9.68
N ILE A 194 2.02 1.61 -10.96
CA ILE A 194 2.87 2.04 -12.07
C ILE A 194 2.32 3.34 -12.65
N VAL A 195 3.17 4.37 -12.71
CA VAL A 195 2.88 5.66 -13.32
C VAL A 195 3.69 5.79 -14.61
N ARG A 196 3.04 6.20 -15.69
CA ARG A 196 3.76 6.63 -16.90
C ARG A 196 4.08 8.11 -16.82
N GLN A 197 5.36 8.46 -16.90
CA GLN A 197 5.84 9.83 -16.89
C GLN A 197 6.67 10.11 -18.16
N GLY A 198 6.07 10.77 -19.14
CA GLY A 198 6.69 10.96 -20.45
C GLY A 198 6.91 9.63 -21.19
N ASN A 199 8.19 9.29 -21.41
CA ASN A 199 8.62 8.03 -22.04
C ASN A 199 9.14 6.99 -21.05
N GLU A 200 8.95 7.21 -19.75
CA GLU A 200 9.42 6.34 -18.67
C GLU A 200 8.24 5.84 -17.83
N TYR A 201 8.38 4.65 -17.28
CA TYR A 201 7.48 4.07 -16.28
C TYR A 201 8.16 4.09 -14.92
N LEU A 202 7.43 4.53 -13.90
CA LEU A 202 7.82 4.52 -12.50
C LEU A 202 6.95 3.51 -11.78
N GLN A 203 7.53 2.51 -11.12
CA GLN A 203 6.82 1.58 -10.25
C GLN A 203 7.13 1.89 -8.80
N PHE A 204 6.10 2.15 -8.02
CA PHE A 204 6.17 2.33 -6.56
C PHE A 204 6.06 0.97 -5.90
N PHE A 205 7.18 0.28 -5.75
CA PHE A 205 7.22 -1.09 -5.26
C PHE A 205 7.43 -1.18 -3.74
N SER A 206 6.94 -2.25 -3.12
CA SER A 206 7.17 -2.52 -1.70
C SER A 206 8.50 -3.25 -1.51
N GLY A 207 9.39 -2.64 -0.72
CA GLY A 207 10.67 -3.21 -0.36
C GLY A 207 10.69 -3.61 1.12
N ALA A 208 11.33 -4.72 1.45
CA ALA A 208 11.60 -5.10 2.82
C ALA A 208 13.02 -5.65 2.99
N THR A 209 13.58 -5.36 4.17
CA THR A 209 14.87 -5.89 4.63
C THR A 209 14.74 -6.40 6.06
N GLN A 210 15.71 -7.16 6.53
CA GLN A 210 15.76 -7.66 7.90
C GLN A 210 16.87 -7.00 8.70
N GLU A 211 16.52 -6.47 9.88
CA GLU A 211 17.45 -6.04 10.91
C GLU A 211 17.34 -7.01 12.10
N GLY A 212 18.24 -7.99 12.13
CA GLY A 212 18.15 -9.10 13.08
C GLY A 212 16.90 -9.96 12.86
N LYS A 213 15.96 -9.93 13.81
CA LYS A 213 14.68 -10.66 13.73
C LYS A 213 13.49 -9.76 13.32
N ILE A 214 13.75 -8.49 13.01
CA ILE A 214 12.71 -7.51 12.71
C ILE A 214 12.72 -7.27 11.20
N THR A 215 11.55 -7.43 10.58
CA THR A 215 11.35 -7.02 9.19
C THR A 215 11.06 -5.53 9.15
N LYS A 216 11.85 -4.79 8.39
CA LYS A 216 11.67 -3.37 8.11
C LYS A 216 11.15 -3.18 6.69
N ARG A 217 10.13 -2.34 6.53
CA ARG A 217 9.42 -2.13 5.27
C ARG A 217 9.44 -0.68 4.85
N THR A 218 9.48 -0.48 3.55
CA THR A 218 9.37 0.84 2.92
C THR A 218 8.92 0.71 1.48
N LEU A 219 8.73 1.83 0.79
CA LEU A 219 8.52 1.89 -0.64
C LEU A 219 9.76 2.39 -1.35
N GLY A 220 9.99 1.85 -2.54
CA GLY A 220 10.99 2.33 -3.49
C GLY A 220 10.40 2.72 -4.82
N ILE A 221 11.18 3.42 -5.64
CA ILE A 221 10.85 3.68 -7.04
C ILE A 221 11.78 2.85 -7.91
N ALA A 222 11.18 2.14 -8.85
CA ALA A 222 11.89 1.48 -9.94
C ALA A 222 11.47 2.11 -11.29
N ARG A 223 12.41 2.22 -12.24
CA ARG A 223 12.25 2.95 -13.49
C ARG A 223 12.60 2.10 -14.69
N THR A 224 11.80 2.22 -15.75
CA THR A 224 12.11 1.60 -17.05
C THR A 224 11.48 2.38 -18.20
N LYS A 225 12.02 2.17 -19.40
CA LYS A 225 11.39 2.58 -20.68
C LYS A 225 10.82 1.40 -21.43
N ASP A 226 11.07 0.18 -20.96
CA ASP A 226 10.60 -1.08 -21.55
C ASP A 226 10.02 -1.97 -20.45
N LEU A 227 8.72 -2.22 -20.49
CA LEU A 227 8.02 -3.06 -19.53
C LEU A 227 8.42 -4.56 -19.59
N ASN A 228 9.22 -4.97 -20.59
CA ASN A 228 9.75 -6.32 -20.72
C ASN A 228 11.21 -6.45 -20.29
N ALA A 229 11.81 -5.37 -19.79
CA ALA A 229 13.18 -5.37 -19.28
C ALA A 229 13.22 -5.35 -17.75
N SER A 230 14.41 -5.55 -17.18
CA SER A 230 14.66 -5.26 -15.77
C SER A 230 14.62 -3.76 -15.52
N TRP A 231 14.05 -3.36 -14.40
CA TRP A 231 13.90 -1.96 -14.01
C TRP A 231 15.12 -1.50 -13.22
N LYS A 232 15.49 -0.25 -13.41
CA LYS A 232 16.49 0.41 -12.57
C LYS A 232 15.84 0.82 -11.26
N ILE A 233 16.27 0.24 -10.15
CA ILE A 233 15.77 0.56 -8.82
C ILE A 233 16.59 1.72 -8.24
N ASP A 234 15.92 2.74 -7.67
CA ASP A 234 16.56 3.85 -7.00
C ASP A 234 17.29 3.36 -5.74
N GLU A 235 18.48 3.91 -5.45
CA GLU A 235 19.34 3.42 -4.36
C GLU A 235 18.74 3.64 -2.97
N ASN A 236 17.99 4.72 -2.81
CA ASN A 236 17.35 5.08 -1.56
C ASN A 236 15.86 4.82 -1.61
N PRO A 237 15.25 4.37 -0.49
CA PRO A 237 13.80 4.27 -0.41
C PRO A 237 13.13 5.65 -0.38
N ILE A 238 11.84 5.68 -0.67
CA ILE A 238 11.04 6.91 -0.65
C ILE A 238 10.85 7.42 0.78
N PHE A 239 10.71 6.50 1.73
CA PHE A 239 10.46 6.80 3.14
C PHE A 239 11.44 6.06 4.05
N PRO A 240 11.70 6.60 5.27
CA PRO A 240 12.48 5.88 6.28
C PRO A 240 11.85 4.52 6.62
N LEU A 241 12.69 3.53 6.92
CA LEU A 241 12.26 2.17 7.29
C LEU A 241 11.36 2.13 8.53
N ASP A 242 11.46 3.12 9.42
CA ASP A 242 10.63 3.22 10.63
C ASP A 242 9.16 3.58 10.35
N GLU A 243 8.84 4.07 9.15
CA GLU A 243 7.46 4.27 8.72
C GLU A 243 6.72 2.94 8.51
N GLN A 244 7.43 1.83 8.27
CA GLN A 244 6.87 0.49 8.10
C GLN A 244 5.77 0.44 7.03
N ILE A 245 6.04 1.01 5.87
CA ILE A 245 5.08 1.20 4.79
C ILE A 245 5.09 0.01 3.83
N GLU A 246 3.90 -0.41 3.40
CA GLU A 246 3.71 -1.43 2.38
C GLU A 246 2.54 -1.06 1.47
N ASN A 247 2.58 -1.51 0.22
CA ASN A 247 1.61 -1.24 -0.84
C ASN A 247 1.53 0.23 -1.26
N SER A 248 1.15 0.43 -2.49
CA SER A 248 1.06 1.77 -3.08
C SER A 248 -0.10 1.87 -4.04
N SER A 249 -0.82 2.99 -4.02
CA SER A 249 -1.73 3.39 -5.07
C SER A 249 -1.59 4.90 -5.27
N VAL A 250 -1.20 5.32 -6.46
CA VAL A 250 -0.83 6.71 -6.72
C VAL A 250 -1.94 7.42 -7.51
N PHE A 251 -2.29 8.61 -7.10
CA PHE A 251 -3.26 9.48 -7.77
C PHE A 251 -2.68 10.88 -8.00
N PHE A 252 -2.90 11.43 -9.19
CA PHE A 252 -2.54 12.82 -9.50
C PHE A 252 -3.79 13.68 -9.59
N ASP A 253 -3.94 14.63 -8.70
CA ASP A 253 -4.98 15.66 -8.79
C ASP A 253 -4.50 16.79 -9.71
N ALA A 254 -5.04 16.83 -10.92
CA ALA A 254 -4.67 17.81 -11.92
C ALA A 254 -5.08 19.26 -11.55
N LYS A 255 -6.12 19.43 -10.71
CA LYS A 255 -6.58 20.76 -10.25
C LYS A 255 -5.58 21.39 -9.27
N THR A 256 -5.12 20.61 -8.31
CA THR A 256 -4.17 21.07 -7.30
C THR A 256 -2.72 20.83 -7.68
N LYS A 257 -2.46 20.12 -8.78
CA LYS A 257 -1.13 19.66 -9.22
C LYS A 257 -0.39 18.93 -8.09
N THR A 258 -1.10 18.01 -7.42
CA THR A 258 -0.60 17.27 -6.26
C THR A 258 -0.66 15.77 -6.54
N TRP A 259 0.43 15.09 -6.27
CA TRP A 259 0.50 13.63 -6.22
C TRP A 259 0.10 13.16 -4.82
N TYR A 260 -0.70 12.12 -4.77
CA TYR A 260 -1.13 11.43 -3.56
C TYR A 260 -0.74 9.96 -3.66
N LEU A 261 -0.12 9.44 -2.61
CA LEU A 261 0.27 8.04 -2.48
C LEU A 261 -0.52 7.42 -1.32
N PHE A 262 -1.47 6.57 -1.65
CA PHE A 262 -2.24 5.79 -0.69
C PHE A 262 -1.48 4.51 -0.36
N THR A 263 -1.43 4.15 0.91
CA THR A 263 -0.63 3.03 1.42
C THR A 263 -1.20 2.52 2.75
N ASN A 264 -0.60 1.48 3.30
CA ASN A 264 -0.81 1.06 4.68
C ASN A 264 0.52 0.95 5.41
N HIS A 265 0.46 1.09 6.72
CA HIS A 265 1.58 0.79 7.61
C HIS A 265 1.44 -0.59 8.20
N ILE A 266 2.55 -1.28 8.39
CA ILE A 266 2.58 -2.58 9.07
C ILE A 266 2.86 -2.35 10.55
N GLY A 267 1.86 -2.59 11.39
CA GLY A 267 2.00 -2.64 12.82
C GLY A 267 2.52 -3.99 13.30
N ILE A 268 3.16 -3.99 14.46
CA ILE A 268 3.63 -5.21 15.11
C ILE A 268 3.01 -5.24 16.51
N ASN A 269 2.18 -6.27 16.76
CA ASN A 269 1.52 -6.42 18.05
C ASN A 269 2.47 -6.98 19.13
N GLN A 270 1.99 -7.08 20.37
CA GLN A 270 2.78 -7.61 21.49
C GLN A 270 3.21 -9.08 21.31
N LYS A 271 2.52 -9.84 20.46
CA LYS A 271 2.87 -11.21 20.09
C LYS A 271 3.86 -11.28 18.92
N ARG A 272 4.34 -10.13 18.43
CA ARG A 272 5.18 -9.98 17.24
C ARG A 272 4.49 -10.41 15.93
N GLU A 273 3.18 -10.38 15.89
CA GLU A 273 2.39 -10.60 14.69
C GLU A 273 2.19 -9.27 13.96
N GLU A 274 2.29 -9.31 12.64
CA GLU A 274 2.09 -8.16 11.78
C GLU A 274 0.59 -7.93 11.55
N TYR A 275 0.18 -6.66 11.50
CA TYR A 275 -1.18 -6.27 11.17
C TYR A 275 -1.21 -4.94 10.42
N THR A 276 -2.33 -4.67 9.75
CA THR A 276 -2.64 -3.37 9.14
C THR A 276 -3.88 -2.82 9.84
N ASP A 277 -3.89 -1.56 10.23
CA ASP A 277 -4.97 -0.95 11.02
C ASP A 277 -5.59 0.29 10.38
N ALA A 278 -5.01 0.77 9.28
CA ALA A 278 -5.48 1.96 8.61
C ALA A 278 -4.97 2.07 7.16
N ILE A 279 -5.68 2.86 6.37
CA ILE A 279 -5.21 3.40 5.11
C ILE A 279 -4.64 4.80 5.37
N TRP A 280 -3.46 5.04 4.84
CA TRP A 280 -2.71 6.28 4.95
C TRP A 280 -2.58 6.93 3.59
N VAL A 281 -2.31 8.23 3.56
CA VAL A 281 -1.98 8.97 2.34
C VAL A 281 -0.81 9.91 2.61
N TYR A 282 0.11 9.96 1.67
CA TYR A 282 1.18 10.95 1.57
C TYR A 282 0.92 11.84 0.37
N TRP A 283 1.43 13.09 0.38
CA TRP A 283 1.29 13.99 -0.76
C TRP A 283 2.57 14.74 -1.06
N THR A 284 2.72 15.12 -2.34
CA THR A 284 3.84 15.90 -2.84
C THR A 284 3.46 16.67 -4.11
N LYS A 285 4.27 17.68 -4.45
CA LYS A 285 4.22 18.35 -5.77
C LYS A 285 5.18 17.75 -6.79
N ASP A 286 6.16 16.97 -6.33
CA ASP A 286 7.14 16.28 -7.17
C ASP A 286 7.11 14.78 -6.87
N ILE A 287 6.69 13.99 -7.86
CA ILE A 287 6.55 12.54 -7.73
C ILE A 287 7.85 11.82 -7.34
N ASN A 288 9.00 12.46 -7.55
CA ASN A 288 10.32 11.91 -7.20
C ASN A 288 10.76 12.24 -5.76
N HIS A 289 10.06 13.17 -5.08
CA HIS A 289 10.43 13.64 -3.76
C HIS A 289 9.25 13.63 -2.80
N TRP A 290 9.28 12.74 -1.84
CA TRP A 290 8.24 12.55 -0.83
C TRP A 290 8.79 12.87 0.57
N ARG A 291 7.94 13.39 1.42
CA ARG A 291 8.29 13.70 2.82
C ARG A 291 7.41 12.90 3.76
N ALA A 292 8.04 12.18 4.69
CA ALA A 292 7.31 11.37 5.68
C ALA A 292 6.40 12.22 6.60
N ALA A 293 6.67 13.52 6.74
CA ALA A 293 5.84 14.42 7.52
C ALA A 293 4.52 14.83 6.83
N ASP A 294 4.45 14.74 5.50
CA ASP A 294 3.30 15.15 4.69
C ASP A 294 2.35 13.97 4.53
N LYS A 295 1.65 13.59 5.61
CA LYS A 295 0.77 12.42 5.66
C LYS A 295 -0.51 12.63 6.47
N ALA A 296 -1.53 11.86 6.14
CA ALA A 296 -2.81 11.81 6.84
C ALA A 296 -3.34 10.38 6.93
N ILE A 297 -4.21 10.10 7.90
CA ILE A 297 -5.02 8.89 7.94
C ILE A 297 -6.27 9.11 7.08
N VAL A 298 -6.55 8.18 6.18
CA VAL A 298 -7.74 8.19 5.31
C VAL A 298 -8.87 7.39 5.94
N LEU A 299 -8.60 6.13 6.28
CA LEU A 299 -9.58 5.19 6.81
C LEU A 299 -8.94 4.36 7.92
N ASP A 300 -9.63 4.28 9.05
CA ASP A 300 -9.26 3.43 10.20
C ASP A 300 -10.52 2.97 10.95
N ALA A 301 -10.37 2.33 12.10
CA ALA A 301 -11.48 1.87 12.93
C ALA A 301 -12.45 2.99 13.36
N LYS A 302 -12.03 4.28 13.33
CA LYS A 302 -12.89 5.41 13.75
C LYS A 302 -13.92 5.76 12.68
N ASN A 303 -13.57 5.69 11.40
CA ASN A 303 -14.45 6.05 10.29
C ASN A 303 -14.84 4.88 9.37
N SER A 304 -14.33 3.66 9.58
CA SER A 304 -14.90 2.47 8.94
C SER A 304 -16.23 2.08 9.59
N SER A 305 -17.23 1.73 8.80
CA SER A 305 -18.56 1.31 9.26
C SER A 305 -18.59 -0.14 9.76
N TRP A 306 -17.67 -1.01 9.30
CA TRP A 306 -17.72 -2.45 9.53
C TRP A 306 -16.42 -3.06 10.08
N ALA A 307 -15.25 -2.47 9.78
CA ALA A 307 -13.95 -2.98 10.20
C ALA A 307 -13.40 -2.17 11.37
N LYS A 308 -13.00 -2.87 12.44
CA LYS A 308 -12.46 -2.27 13.67
C LYS A 308 -11.08 -2.84 14.04
N GLY A 309 -10.60 -3.82 13.28
CA GLY A 309 -9.29 -4.45 13.44
C GLY A 309 -8.41 -4.23 12.20
N ALA A 310 -8.25 -5.28 11.38
CA ALA A 310 -7.44 -5.20 10.18
C ALA A 310 -8.12 -4.37 9.09
N ILE A 311 -7.41 -3.34 8.59
CA ILE A 311 -7.76 -2.49 7.45
C ILE A 311 -6.48 -2.23 6.67
N GLY A 312 -6.45 -2.53 5.36
CA GLY A 312 -5.23 -2.36 4.57
C GLY A 312 -5.43 -2.40 3.06
N MET A 313 -4.33 -2.42 2.35
CA MET A 313 -4.19 -2.66 0.92
C MET A 313 -5.07 -1.75 0.03
N PRO A 314 -4.79 -0.43 -0.02
CA PRO A 314 -5.61 0.51 -0.76
C PRO A 314 -5.35 0.46 -2.27
N THR A 315 -6.42 0.63 -3.03
CA THR A 315 -6.36 1.04 -4.44
C THR A 315 -7.36 2.17 -4.68
N VAL A 316 -6.99 3.15 -5.49
CA VAL A 316 -7.87 4.30 -5.78
C VAL A 316 -8.11 4.45 -7.27
N ILE A 317 -9.33 4.91 -7.62
CA ILE A 317 -9.70 5.23 -8.99
C ILE A 317 -10.64 6.43 -9.04
N GLN A 318 -10.39 7.35 -9.96
CA GLN A 318 -11.24 8.53 -10.14
C GLN A 318 -12.53 8.20 -10.88
N VAL A 319 -13.64 8.69 -10.35
CA VAL A 319 -14.99 8.58 -10.94
C VAL A 319 -15.66 9.96 -10.90
N GLY A 320 -15.66 10.65 -12.02
CA GLY A 320 -16.14 12.03 -12.09
C GLY A 320 -15.32 12.98 -11.19
N ASN A 321 -15.98 13.65 -10.26
CA ASN A 321 -15.36 14.55 -9.28
C ASN A 321 -15.05 13.89 -7.93
N ARG A 322 -15.05 12.56 -7.86
CA ARG A 322 -14.73 11.78 -6.66
C ARG A 322 -13.62 10.79 -6.91
N LEU A 323 -12.96 10.40 -5.84
CA LEU A 323 -11.99 9.31 -5.83
C LEU A 323 -12.59 8.14 -5.03
N ALA A 324 -12.75 7.00 -5.69
CA ALA A 324 -13.11 5.74 -5.05
C ALA A 324 -11.87 5.13 -4.42
N LEU A 325 -11.97 4.68 -3.18
CA LEU A 325 -10.98 3.88 -2.47
C LEU A 325 -11.55 2.48 -2.25
N LEU A 326 -10.93 1.47 -2.86
CA LEU A 326 -11.18 0.07 -2.48
C LEU A 326 -10.07 -0.37 -1.53
N TYR A 327 -10.42 -1.16 -0.53
CA TYR A 327 -9.52 -1.62 0.52
C TYR A 327 -9.96 -2.98 1.03
N ASP A 328 -9.05 -3.74 1.62
CA ASP A 328 -9.45 -4.98 2.29
C ASP A 328 -9.52 -4.81 3.82
N ALA A 329 -10.41 -5.56 4.44
CA ALA A 329 -10.52 -5.56 5.90
C ALA A 329 -11.22 -6.81 6.43
N VAL A 330 -11.09 -7.06 7.73
CA VAL A 330 -11.86 -8.09 8.45
C VAL A 330 -13.06 -7.45 9.12
N GLU A 331 -14.22 -8.09 9.02
CA GLU A 331 -15.43 -7.66 9.72
C GLU A 331 -15.23 -7.75 11.26
N GLY A 332 -15.55 -6.67 11.97
CA GLY A 332 -15.33 -6.56 13.42
C GLY A 332 -13.87 -6.23 13.80
N SER A 333 -13.40 -6.73 14.95
CA SER A 333 -12.13 -6.32 15.58
C SER A 333 -10.94 -7.25 15.32
N SER A 334 -11.09 -8.25 14.47
CA SER A 334 -10.01 -9.20 14.18
C SER A 334 -8.88 -8.53 13.39
N THR A 335 -7.63 -8.90 13.69
CA THR A 335 -6.42 -8.50 12.95
C THR A 335 -5.92 -9.59 12.01
N SER A 336 -6.72 -10.62 11.76
CA SER A 336 -6.35 -11.78 10.94
C SER A 336 -6.01 -11.39 9.49
N HIS A 337 -5.08 -12.11 8.89
CA HIS A 337 -4.85 -12.09 7.45
C HIS A 337 -5.96 -12.79 6.66
N MET A 338 -6.71 -13.69 7.30
CA MET A 338 -7.77 -14.48 6.68
C MET A 338 -9.13 -13.79 6.83
N ARG A 339 -10.13 -14.25 6.06
CA ARG A 339 -11.53 -13.79 6.13
C ARG A 339 -11.71 -12.31 5.85
N ARG A 340 -10.83 -11.74 5.02
CA ARG A 340 -10.99 -10.35 4.59
C ARG A 340 -12.02 -10.24 3.48
N ASN A 341 -12.69 -9.12 3.43
CA ASN A 341 -13.61 -8.69 2.38
C ASN A 341 -13.08 -7.39 1.77
N ILE A 342 -13.57 -7.02 0.60
CA ILE A 342 -13.24 -5.74 -0.03
C ILE A 342 -14.34 -4.72 0.29
N GLY A 343 -13.91 -3.57 0.81
CA GLY A 343 -14.75 -2.40 1.08
C GLY A 343 -14.58 -1.31 0.04
N LEU A 344 -15.52 -0.37 0.02
CA LEU A 344 -15.51 0.84 -0.80
C LEU A 344 -15.67 2.07 0.08
N ALA A 345 -14.86 3.09 -0.17
CA ALA A 345 -15.02 4.40 0.43
C ALA A 345 -14.85 5.50 -0.62
N TRP A 346 -15.33 6.71 -0.32
CA TRP A 346 -15.30 7.85 -1.25
C TRP A 346 -14.65 9.08 -0.64
N MET A 347 -13.92 9.79 -1.47
CA MET A 347 -13.35 11.11 -1.20
C MET A 347 -13.77 12.09 -2.29
N GLU A 348 -14.16 13.31 -1.91
CA GLU A 348 -14.46 14.38 -2.88
C GLU A 348 -13.16 15.01 -3.40
N LEU A 349 -13.19 15.43 -4.68
CA LEU A 349 -12.05 16.13 -5.32
C LEU A 349 -12.34 17.66 -5.41
N PRO A 350 -11.34 18.51 -5.07
CA PRO A 350 -9.99 18.16 -4.62
C PRO A 350 -9.95 17.52 -3.23
N LEU A 351 -8.97 16.66 -3.00
CA LEU A 351 -8.82 15.96 -1.72
C LEU A 351 -8.62 16.97 -0.57
N GLN A 352 -9.32 16.75 0.54
CA GLN A 352 -9.31 17.64 1.70
C GLN A 352 -8.68 16.99 2.91
N ILE A 353 -7.67 17.65 3.45
CA ILE A 353 -7.05 17.30 4.73
C ILE A 353 -7.81 18.07 5.81
N VAL A 354 -8.25 17.36 6.83
CA VAL A 354 -8.94 17.90 8.00
C VAL A 354 -8.06 17.73 9.24
N GLU A 355 -8.15 18.68 10.18
CA GLU A 355 -7.42 18.65 11.45
C GLU A 355 -8.01 17.64 12.45
#